data_e12e9c347d67e027a13d4722bf29e0f6
#
_entry.id   e12e9c347d67e027a13d4722bf29e0f6
#
_cell.length_a   1.000
_cell.length_b   1.000
_cell.length_c   1.000
_cell.angle_alpha   90.00
_cell.angle_beta   90.00
_cell.angle_gamma   90.00
#
_symmetry.space_group_name_H-M   'P 1'
#
loop_
_entity.id
_entity.type
_entity.pdbx_description
1 polymer ?
#
loop_
_entity_poly.entity_id
_entity_poly.type
_entity_poly.pdbx_seq_one_letter_code
_entity_poly.pdbx_strand_id
1 'polypeptide(L)'
;MIYKILPENLHGAADRVVDYLRDDRGVTSFKAETAIDPDLQYRPTVHGVSPERYIVAVEVQDRPDMAVLDSAVLDCATRSLPVKLFVAFPEPTTPWPQRDVEKIHQRGVGVIEVRPSGPVVLREALPLSLFAYRLDRLSFPKKLRGTLLDAENALRSNNPPHGCTILYQEVEDLSRKLIKKTKQKKMWRKLKAGEKPSKLDPDTGAWEKVLELFEHFYVVDKKKVPDLTANLIHRIEATTAYRNQSAHKPRNPQERNDRDREIRTRFESAADLLLDLIKVSGQI
;
A
#
# COMPACT_ATOMS: atom_id res chain seq x y z
N MET A 1 18.59 15.85 17.45
CA MET A 1 18.81 14.44 17.89
C MET A 1 20.29 14.21 18.15
N ILE A 2 20.67 13.08 18.80
CA ILE A 2 22.08 12.72 18.97
C ILE A 2 22.38 11.58 18.00
N TYR A 3 23.29 11.82 17.07
CA TYR A 3 23.78 10.83 16.11
C TYR A 3 25.19 10.39 16.52
N LYS A 4 25.46 9.10 16.53
CA LYS A 4 26.74 8.51 16.92
C LYS A 4 27.52 7.91 15.75
N ILE A 5 26.79 7.51 14.70
CA ILE A 5 27.33 6.82 13.53
C ILE A 5 27.32 7.74 12.31
N LEU A 6 26.28 8.59 12.20
CA LEU A 6 26.15 9.53 11.08
C LEU A 6 27.32 10.53 11.08
N PRO A 7 27.99 10.79 9.93
CA PRO A 7 29.01 11.82 9.81
C PRO A 7 28.51 13.21 10.21
N GLU A 8 29.34 14.00 10.90
CA GLU A 8 28.95 15.32 11.46
C GLU A 8 28.43 16.29 10.40
N ASN A 9 29.01 16.27 9.19
CA ASN A 9 28.55 17.11 8.08
C ASN A 9 27.10 16.81 7.62
N LEU A 10 26.54 15.66 7.99
CA LEU A 10 25.17 15.24 7.65
C LEU A 10 24.17 15.49 8.80
N HIS A 11 24.62 15.83 10.02
CA HIS A 11 23.74 16.06 11.16
C HIS A 11 22.68 17.12 10.87
N GLY A 12 23.10 18.25 10.28
CA GLY A 12 22.17 19.32 9.93
C GLY A 12 21.12 18.94 8.87
N ALA A 13 21.48 18.04 7.97
CA ALA A 13 20.52 17.49 7.01
C ALA A 13 19.51 16.54 7.70
N ALA A 14 20.00 15.68 8.58
CA ALA A 14 19.18 14.76 9.34
C ALA A 14 18.17 15.50 10.24
N ASP A 15 18.60 16.54 10.95
CA ASP A 15 17.71 17.34 11.81
C ASP A 15 16.62 18.04 10.98
N ARG A 16 16.95 18.62 9.81
CA ARG A 16 15.94 19.22 8.92
C ARG A 16 14.92 18.20 8.41
N VAL A 17 15.37 16.98 8.12
CA VAL A 17 14.44 15.91 7.72
C VAL A 17 13.51 15.54 8.87
N VAL A 18 14.01 15.46 10.10
CA VAL A 18 13.19 15.19 11.29
C VAL A 18 12.13 16.27 11.49
N ASP A 19 12.53 17.57 11.40
CA ASP A 19 11.61 18.67 11.54
C ASP A 19 10.53 18.65 10.45
N TYR A 20 10.89 18.45 9.20
CA TYR A 20 9.95 18.27 8.10
C TYR A 20 8.98 17.10 8.33
N LEU A 21 9.50 15.94 8.73
CA LEU A 21 8.64 14.78 8.98
C LEU A 21 7.69 15.01 10.15
N ARG A 22 8.11 15.75 11.17
CA ARG A 22 7.29 16.11 12.32
C ARG A 22 6.22 17.12 11.95
N ASP A 23 6.63 18.23 11.36
CA ASP A 23 5.78 19.41 11.21
C ASP A 23 4.86 19.30 9.99
N ASP A 24 5.37 18.76 8.86
CA ASP A 24 4.61 18.66 7.62
C ASP A 24 3.94 17.30 7.41
N ARG A 25 4.50 16.23 8.02
CA ARG A 25 4.01 14.86 7.83
C ARG A 25 3.38 14.23 9.08
N GLY A 26 3.39 14.91 10.21
CA GLY A 26 2.81 14.43 11.46
C GLY A 26 3.48 13.15 12.01
N VAL A 27 4.72 12.86 11.62
CA VAL A 27 5.47 11.72 12.13
C VAL A 27 5.87 11.97 13.60
N THR A 28 5.71 10.96 14.42
CA THR A 28 5.98 11.02 15.87
C THR A 28 6.95 9.92 16.30
N SER A 29 7.32 9.93 17.59
CA SER A 29 8.10 8.84 18.20
C SER A 29 9.46 8.60 17.54
N PHE A 30 10.16 9.67 17.19
CA PHE A 30 11.46 9.59 16.53
C PHE A 30 12.53 8.90 17.36
N LYS A 31 13.31 8.05 16.68
CA LYS A 31 14.53 7.43 17.20
C LYS A 31 15.63 7.56 16.15
N ALA A 32 16.87 7.79 16.60
CA ALA A 32 18.04 7.84 15.73
C ALA A 32 18.88 6.58 15.90
N GLU A 33 19.42 6.08 14.79
CA GLU A 33 20.41 5.01 14.71
C GLU A 33 20.04 3.75 15.52
N THR A 34 18.74 3.48 15.63
CA THR A 34 18.22 2.32 16.34
C THR A 34 17.52 1.37 15.40
N ALA A 35 17.57 0.08 15.70
CA ALA A 35 16.86 -0.91 14.92
C ALA A 35 15.35 -0.63 14.93
N ILE A 36 14.71 -0.78 13.76
CA ILE A 36 13.27 -0.68 13.61
C ILE A 36 12.56 -1.83 14.34
N ASP A 37 13.15 -3.00 14.30
CA ASP A 37 12.70 -4.21 15.00
C ASP A 37 13.91 -4.84 15.66
N PRO A 38 13.77 -5.42 16.88
CA PRO A 38 14.88 -6.02 17.60
C PRO A 38 15.66 -7.10 16.84
N ASP A 39 14.97 -7.79 15.93
CA ASP A 39 15.53 -8.86 15.13
C ASP A 39 16.19 -8.39 13.82
N LEU A 40 16.16 -7.07 13.54
CA LEU A 40 16.80 -6.49 12.36
C LEU A 40 18.21 -5.98 12.68
N GLN A 41 19.13 -6.22 11.76
CA GLN A 41 20.44 -5.58 11.81
C GLN A 41 20.39 -4.14 11.28
N TYR A 42 19.45 -3.86 10.41
CA TYR A 42 19.27 -2.55 9.80
C TYR A 42 18.88 -1.48 10.83
N ARG A 43 19.63 -0.39 10.83
CA ARG A 43 19.44 0.76 11.71
C ARG A 43 19.44 2.03 10.87
N PRO A 44 18.27 2.55 10.52
CA PRO A 44 18.19 3.81 9.77
C PRO A 44 18.78 4.97 10.56
N THR A 45 19.24 6.00 9.84
CA THR A 45 19.67 7.24 10.46
C THR A 45 18.61 7.80 11.40
N VAL A 46 17.35 7.80 10.94
CA VAL A 46 16.18 8.20 11.74
C VAL A 46 14.99 7.34 11.38
N HIS A 47 14.16 7.03 12.35
CA HIS A 47 12.83 6.51 12.10
C HIS A 47 11.80 7.05 13.09
N GLY A 48 10.52 7.06 12.67
CA GLY A 48 9.38 7.46 13.48
C GLY A 48 8.12 6.78 12.99
N VAL A 49 6.97 7.14 13.55
CA VAL A 49 5.66 6.54 13.19
C VAL A 49 4.76 7.59 12.57
N SER A 50 4.27 7.33 11.35
CA SER A 50 3.32 8.20 10.65
C SER A 50 1.90 8.08 11.21
N PRO A 51 1.02 9.06 10.95
CA PRO A 51 -0.40 9.00 11.32
C PRO A 51 -1.11 7.76 10.76
N GLU A 52 -0.73 7.31 9.56
CA GLU A 52 -1.25 6.08 8.94
C GLU A 52 -0.65 4.81 9.54
N ARG A 53 0.18 4.96 10.59
CA ARG A 53 0.83 3.87 11.31
C ARG A 53 1.89 3.11 10.53
N TYR A 54 2.52 3.69 9.52
CA TYR A 54 3.76 3.18 8.95
C TYR A 54 4.96 3.64 9.79
N ILE A 55 5.98 2.81 9.84
CA ILE A 55 7.29 3.25 10.27
C ILE A 55 7.90 4.01 9.09
N VAL A 56 8.17 5.29 9.29
CA VAL A 56 8.90 6.10 8.32
C VAL A 56 10.37 6.04 8.72
N ALA A 57 11.17 5.39 7.89
CA ALA A 57 12.62 5.26 8.08
C ALA A 57 13.35 6.12 7.05
N VAL A 58 14.39 6.82 7.46
CA VAL A 58 15.20 7.67 6.58
C VAL A 58 16.66 7.34 6.76
N GLU A 59 17.32 7.07 5.63
CA GLU A 59 18.77 7.06 5.52
C GLU A 59 19.24 8.43 5.02
N VAL A 60 20.10 9.08 5.78
CA VAL A 60 20.74 10.32 5.36
C VAL A 60 22.13 9.99 4.84
N GLN A 61 22.38 10.29 3.58
CA GLN A 61 23.60 9.91 2.87
C GLN A 61 24.13 11.07 2.05
N ASP A 62 25.44 11.13 1.89
CA ASP A 62 26.11 12.04 0.97
C ASP A 62 25.88 11.64 -0.50
N ARG A 63 25.89 10.33 -0.75
CA ARG A 63 25.68 9.69 -2.04
C ARG A 63 24.79 8.46 -1.88
N PRO A 64 24.01 8.10 -2.92
CA PRO A 64 23.22 6.89 -2.88
C PRO A 64 24.12 5.65 -2.71
N ASP A 65 24.02 4.99 -1.57
CA ASP A 65 24.58 3.66 -1.39
C ASP A 65 23.50 2.61 -1.66
N MET A 66 23.52 2.10 -2.88
CA MET A 66 22.51 1.14 -3.34
C MET A 66 22.60 -0.18 -2.58
N ALA A 67 23.77 -0.60 -2.09
CA ALA A 67 23.93 -1.82 -1.33
C ALA A 67 23.25 -1.73 0.04
N VAL A 68 23.40 -0.59 0.70
CA VAL A 68 22.71 -0.30 1.97
C VAL A 68 21.20 -0.27 1.76
N LEU A 69 20.71 0.40 0.71
CA LEU A 69 19.29 0.48 0.40
C LEU A 69 18.71 -0.89 0.04
N ASP A 70 19.39 -1.68 -0.77
CA ASP A 70 18.95 -3.02 -1.15
C ASP A 70 18.89 -3.96 0.08
N SER A 71 19.88 -3.89 0.97
CA SER A 71 19.88 -4.65 2.22
C SER A 71 18.72 -4.23 3.13
N ALA A 72 18.51 -2.93 3.32
CA ALA A 72 17.43 -2.38 4.14
C ALA A 72 16.05 -2.80 3.62
N VAL A 73 15.85 -2.71 2.29
CA VAL A 73 14.60 -3.14 1.64
C VAL A 73 14.37 -4.63 1.84
N LEU A 74 15.39 -5.46 1.64
CA LEU A 74 15.31 -6.90 1.79
C LEU A 74 14.98 -7.28 3.25
N ASP A 75 15.67 -6.72 4.21
CA ASP A 75 15.44 -6.97 5.64
C ASP A 75 14.00 -6.63 6.04
N CYS A 76 13.54 -5.42 5.72
CA CYS A 76 12.19 -4.99 6.05
C CYS A 76 11.13 -5.83 5.35
N ALA A 77 11.35 -6.18 4.07
CA ALA A 77 10.42 -6.98 3.28
C ALA A 77 10.32 -8.42 3.78
N THR A 78 11.44 -9.05 4.10
CA THR A 78 11.50 -10.43 4.59
C THR A 78 10.74 -10.57 5.91
N ARG A 79 10.77 -9.54 6.75
CA ARG A 79 10.04 -9.48 8.02
C ARG A 79 8.62 -8.95 7.90
N SER A 80 8.19 -8.58 6.70
CA SER A 80 6.87 -7.96 6.46
C SER A 80 6.61 -6.76 7.37
N LEU A 81 7.61 -5.91 7.57
CA LEU A 81 7.46 -4.71 8.38
C LEU A 81 6.77 -3.59 7.59
N PRO A 82 5.88 -2.83 8.23
CA PRO A 82 5.15 -1.73 7.59
C PRO A 82 6.05 -0.48 7.50
N VAL A 83 7.08 -0.54 6.68
CA VAL A 83 8.10 0.51 6.55
C VAL A 83 7.93 1.26 5.24
N LYS A 84 7.92 2.58 5.30
CA LYS A 84 8.18 3.51 4.20
C LYS A 84 9.63 3.98 4.35
N LEU A 85 10.52 3.52 3.47
CA LEU A 85 11.93 3.87 3.50
C LEU A 85 12.21 5.04 2.58
N PHE A 86 12.86 6.06 3.09
CA PHE A 86 13.38 7.20 2.32
C PHE A 86 14.89 7.22 2.39
N VAL A 87 15.49 7.74 1.35
CA VAL A 87 16.87 8.22 1.39
C VAL A 87 16.85 9.73 1.24
N ALA A 88 17.62 10.42 2.07
CA ALA A 88 17.74 11.87 2.07
C ALA A 88 19.18 12.29 1.76
N PHE A 89 19.32 13.24 0.85
CA PHE A 89 20.60 13.79 0.44
C PHE A 89 20.63 15.30 0.65
N PRO A 90 21.73 15.86 1.14
CA PRO A 90 21.98 17.30 1.01
C PRO A 90 21.88 17.72 -0.46
N GLU A 91 21.40 18.92 -0.71
CA GLU A 91 21.31 19.47 -2.07
C GLU A 91 22.70 19.41 -2.73
N PRO A 92 22.85 18.68 -3.83
CA PRO A 92 24.12 18.58 -4.51
C PRO A 92 24.43 19.86 -5.30
N THR A 93 25.70 20.16 -5.50
CA THR A 93 26.11 21.24 -6.37
C THR A 93 25.68 21.06 -7.82
N THR A 94 25.48 19.82 -8.23
CA THR A 94 24.89 19.42 -9.52
C THR A 94 23.65 18.58 -9.25
N PRO A 95 22.49 18.91 -9.86
CA PRO A 95 21.26 18.15 -9.68
C PRO A 95 21.47 16.66 -9.90
N TRP A 96 20.84 15.85 -9.07
CA TRP A 96 20.88 14.38 -9.23
C TRP A 96 20.34 13.99 -10.60
N PRO A 97 21.03 13.11 -11.34
CA PRO A 97 20.49 12.56 -12.57
C PRO A 97 19.13 11.90 -12.29
N GLN A 98 18.12 12.29 -13.03
CA GLN A 98 16.77 11.72 -12.86
C GLN A 98 16.77 10.18 -12.93
N ARG A 99 17.67 9.61 -13.75
CA ARG A 99 17.87 8.17 -13.84
C ARG A 99 18.23 7.51 -12.51
N ASP A 100 19.05 8.17 -11.68
CA ASP A 100 19.46 7.61 -10.40
C ASP A 100 18.37 7.74 -9.34
N VAL A 101 17.61 8.82 -9.36
CA VAL A 101 16.38 8.98 -8.57
C VAL A 101 15.37 7.91 -8.91
N GLU A 102 15.17 7.63 -10.20
CA GLU A 102 14.26 6.56 -10.64
C GLU A 102 14.73 5.16 -10.24
N LYS A 103 16.03 4.88 -10.30
CA LYS A 103 16.58 3.59 -9.83
C LYS A 103 16.32 3.34 -8.35
N ILE A 104 16.44 4.37 -7.52
CA ILE A 104 16.14 4.29 -6.10
C ILE A 104 14.64 4.04 -5.90
N HIS A 105 13.81 4.82 -6.59
CA HIS A 105 12.36 4.70 -6.48
C HIS A 105 11.81 3.35 -6.96
N GLN A 106 12.43 2.73 -7.95
CA GLN A 106 12.06 1.37 -8.43
C GLN A 106 12.16 0.30 -7.33
N ARG A 107 12.92 0.54 -6.27
CA ARG A 107 13.02 -0.31 -5.08
C ARG A 107 11.92 -0.04 -4.05
N GLY A 108 11.03 0.90 -4.33
CA GLY A 108 10.03 1.38 -3.37
C GLY A 108 10.58 2.42 -2.40
N VAL A 109 11.85 2.83 -2.54
CA VAL A 109 12.48 3.83 -1.67
C VAL A 109 12.12 5.23 -2.16
N GLY A 110 11.65 6.08 -1.24
CA GLY A 110 11.42 7.49 -1.48
C GLY A 110 12.72 8.28 -1.52
N VAL A 111 12.71 9.44 -2.16
CA VAL A 111 13.89 10.31 -2.28
C VAL A 111 13.57 11.70 -1.77
N ILE A 112 14.36 12.19 -0.84
CA ILE A 112 14.27 13.52 -0.25
C ILE A 112 15.56 14.28 -0.58
N GLU A 113 15.44 15.47 -1.16
CA GLU A 113 16.52 16.42 -1.33
C GLU A 113 16.46 17.48 -0.23
N VAL A 114 17.51 17.62 0.56
CA VAL A 114 17.57 18.54 1.69
C VAL A 114 18.22 19.85 1.23
N ARG A 115 17.40 20.80 0.83
CA ARG A 115 17.81 22.14 0.38
C ARG A 115 18.05 23.11 1.55
N PRO A 116 18.74 24.23 1.34
CA PRO A 116 18.80 25.30 2.33
C PRO A 116 17.42 25.83 2.73
N SER A 117 16.46 25.86 1.79
CA SER A 117 15.07 26.28 2.00
C SER A 117 14.20 25.25 2.71
N GLY A 118 14.68 24.03 2.89
CA GLY A 118 13.99 22.90 3.50
C GLY A 118 13.98 21.65 2.63
N PRO A 119 13.59 20.50 3.20
CA PRO A 119 13.50 19.23 2.48
C PRO A 119 12.43 19.25 1.39
N VAL A 120 12.75 18.66 0.24
CA VAL A 120 11.84 18.49 -0.90
C VAL A 120 11.77 17.01 -1.25
N VAL A 121 10.54 16.45 -1.27
CA VAL A 121 10.34 15.06 -1.68
C VAL A 121 10.35 14.98 -3.22
N LEU A 122 11.37 14.38 -3.77
CA LEU A 122 11.47 14.13 -5.21
C LEU A 122 10.66 12.91 -5.63
N ARG A 123 10.59 11.89 -4.77
CA ARG A 123 9.76 10.68 -4.94
C ARG A 123 9.23 10.21 -3.60
N GLU A 124 7.95 9.88 -3.54
CA GLU A 124 7.34 9.27 -2.36
C GLU A 124 7.80 7.82 -2.18
N ALA A 125 7.98 7.40 -0.92
CA ALA A 125 8.28 6.01 -0.62
C ALA A 125 7.03 5.14 -0.77
N LEU A 126 7.21 3.95 -1.34
CA LEU A 126 6.19 2.91 -1.32
C LEU A 126 6.34 2.09 -0.04
N PRO A 127 5.24 1.62 0.57
CA PRO A 127 5.34 0.70 1.68
C PRO A 127 6.11 -0.56 1.29
N LEU A 128 7.09 -0.95 2.10
CA LEU A 128 7.86 -2.18 1.88
C LEU A 128 7.06 -3.44 2.23
N SER A 129 6.05 -3.29 3.08
CA SER A 129 5.01 -4.30 3.31
C SER A 129 3.69 -3.60 3.59
N LEU A 130 2.68 -3.87 2.74
CA LEU A 130 1.37 -3.25 2.82
C LEU A 130 0.50 -3.85 3.93
N PHE A 131 0.77 -5.09 4.33
CA PHE A 131 -0.17 -5.91 5.08
C PHE A 131 0.20 -6.15 6.53
N ALA A 132 1.44 -5.96 6.90
CA ALA A 132 1.92 -6.33 8.24
C ALA A 132 1.34 -5.48 9.37
N TYR A 133 0.86 -4.29 9.06
CA TYR A 133 0.52 -3.31 10.07
C TYR A 133 -0.95 -3.26 10.47
N ARG A 134 -1.83 -3.47 9.51
CA ARG A 134 -3.28 -3.29 9.70
C ARG A 134 -3.97 -4.51 10.25
N LEU A 135 -3.22 -5.57 10.41
CA LEU A 135 -3.72 -6.84 10.90
C LEU A 135 -2.94 -7.28 12.11
N ASP A 136 -3.66 -7.73 13.09
CA ASP A 136 -3.10 -8.69 14.00
C ASP A 136 -2.55 -9.85 13.14
N ARG A 137 -1.22 -10.06 13.24
CA ARG A 137 -0.47 -11.05 12.43
C ARG A 137 -1.09 -12.45 12.47
N LEU A 138 -1.88 -12.74 13.50
CA LEU A 138 -2.56 -14.03 13.71
C LEU A 138 -3.87 -14.15 12.92
N SER A 139 -4.51 -13.04 12.56
CA SER A 139 -5.81 -13.04 11.88
C SER A 139 -5.73 -13.16 10.36
N PHE A 140 -4.52 -12.99 9.77
CA PHE A 140 -4.37 -13.06 8.32
C PHE A 140 -4.20 -14.50 7.85
N PRO A 141 -5.07 -14.99 6.95
CA PRO A 141 -4.91 -16.33 6.39
C PRO A 141 -3.53 -16.51 5.77
N LYS A 142 -2.78 -17.55 6.20
CA LYS A 142 -1.41 -17.80 5.75
C LYS A 142 -1.28 -17.81 4.21
N LYS A 143 -2.29 -18.37 3.52
CA LYS A 143 -2.33 -18.40 2.06
C LYS A 143 -2.37 -17.00 1.45
N LEU A 144 -3.19 -16.11 2.03
CA LEU A 144 -3.32 -14.75 1.52
C LEU A 144 -2.02 -13.95 1.69
N ARG A 145 -1.29 -14.15 2.80
CA ARG A 145 0.03 -13.49 3.00
C ARG A 145 1.01 -13.77 1.86
N GLY A 146 1.07 -15.02 1.38
CA GLY A 146 1.90 -15.38 0.23
C GLY A 146 1.50 -14.60 -1.02
N THR A 147 0.23 -14.61 -1.37
CA THR A 147 -0.30 -13.89 -2.54
C THR A 147 -0.03 -12.38 -2.47
N LEU A 148 -0.15 -11.80 -1.28
CA LEU A 148 0.10 -10.38 -1.09
C LEU A 148 1.58 -10.04 -1.20
N LEU A 149 2.46 -10.92 -0.73
CA LEU A 149 3.90 -10.79 -0.92
C LEU A 149 4.28 -10.89 -2.41
N ASP A 150 3.64 -11.78 -3.16
CA ASP A 150 3.85 -11.89 -4.61
C ASP A 150 3.43 -10.61 -5.34
N ALA A 151 2.32 -10.00 -4.94
CA ALA A 151 1.87 -8.73 -5.49
C ALA A 151 2.85 -7.58 -5.18
N GLU A 152 3.38 -7.51 -3.95
CA GLU A 152 4.43 -6.55 -3.58
C GLU A 152 5.72 -6.77 -4.36
N ASN A 153 6.14 -8.01 -4.52
CA ASN A 153 7.34 -8.36 -5.29
C ASN A 153 7.21 -7.97 -6.76
N ALA A 154 6.04 -8.17 -7.36
CA ALA A 154 5.77 -7.72 -8.72
C ALA A 154 5.88 -6.19 -8.84
N LEU A 155 5.37 -5.45 -7.86
CA LEU A 155 5.50 -4.00 -7.82
C LEU A 155 6.97 -3.55 -7.70
N ARG A 156 7.75 -4.19 -6.83
CA ARG A 156 9.19 -3.92 -6.65
C ARG A 156 10.01 -4.26 -7.89
N SER A 157 9.63 -5.32 -8.60
CA SER A 157 10.27 -5.74 -9.87
C SER A 157 9.86 -4.88 -11.06
N ASN A 158 9.29 -3.70 -10.81
CA ASN A 158 8.80 -2.76 -11.82
C ASN A 158 7.76 -3.37 -12.78
N ASN A 159 6.92 -4.25 -12.26
CA ASN A 159 5.78 -4.82 -12.96
C ASN A 159 4.45 -4.49 -12.24
N PRO A 160 4.08 -3.20 -12.12
CA PRO A 160 2.87 -2.77 -11.42
C PRO A 160 1.59 -3.41 -11.93
N PRO A 161 1.39 -3.61 -13.27
CA PRO A 161 0.18 -4.26 -13.76
C PRO A 161 -0.02 -5.67 -13.21
N HIS A 162 1.05 -6.44 -13.08
CA HIS A 162 0.99 -7.79 -12.52
C HIS A 162 0.64 -7.78 -11.03
N GLY A 163 1.29 -6.92 -10.24
CA GLY A 163 0.97 -6.76 -8.82
C GLY A 163 -0.50 -6.38 -8.59
N CYS A 164 -1.02 -5.45 -9.38
CA CYS A 164 -2.44 -5.10 -9.32
C CYS A 164 -3.37 -6.24 -9.73
N THR A 165 -3.00 -7.01 -10.76
CA THR A 165 -3.80 -8.17 -11.17
C THR A 165 -3.95 -9.17 -10.02
N ILE A 166 -2.87 -9.46 -9.31
CA ILE A 166 -2.89 -10.36 -8.15
C ILE A 166 -3.84 -9.81 -7.06
N LEU A 167 -3.73 -8.52 -6.71
CA LEU A 167 -4.60 -7.91 -5.71
C LEU A 167 -6.08 -7.94 -6.12
N TYR A 168 -6.37 -7.64 -7.36
CA TYR A 168 -7.74 -7.60 -7.86
C TYR A 168 -8.38 -8.98 -7.92
N GLN A 169 -7.61 -10.02 -8.23
CA GLN A 169 -8.08 -11.41 -8.15
C GLN A 169 -8.48 -11.77 -6.72
N GLU A 170 -7.68 -11.38 -5.72
CA GLU A 170 -8.04 -11.64 -4.31
C GLU A 170 -9.27 -10.84 -3.86
N VAL A 171 -9.42 -9.59 -4.29
CA VAL A 171 -10.62 -8.80 -4.04
C VAL A 171 -11.86 -9.49 -4.63
N GLU A 172 -11.75 -9.96 -5.88
CA GLU A 172 -12.83 -10.67 -6.55
C GLU A 172 -13.19 -11.98 -5.83
N ASP A 173 -12.19 -12.78 -5.47
CA ASP A 173 -12.37 -14.05 -4.78
C ASP A 173 -13.01 -13.89 -3.39
N LEU A 174 -12.55 -12.91 -2.62
CA LEU A 174 -13.12 -12.60 -1.31
C LEU A 174 -14.55 -12.09 -1.43
N SER A 175 -14.84 -11.25 -2.42
CA SER A 175 -16.18 -10.75 -2.68
C SER A 175 -17.14 -11.87 -3.04
N ARG A 176 -16.74 -12.79 -3.92
CA ARG A 176 -17.53 -13.98 -4.28
C ARG A 176 -17.79 -14.89 -3.07
N LYS A 177 -16.79 -15.13 -2.25
CA LYS A 177 -16.93 -15.93 -1.01
C LYS A 177 -17.89 -15.26 -0.03
N LEU A 178 -17.80 -13.95 0.12
CA LEU A 178 -18.67 -13.17 0.96
C LEU A 178 -20.14 -13.31 0.52
N ILE A 179 -20.42 -13.16 -0.77
CA ILE A 179 -21.76 -13.36 -1.34
C ILE A 179 -22.29 -14.78 -1.09
N LYS A 180 -21.46 -15.78 -1.33
CA LYS A 180 -21.84 -17.18 -1.09
C LYS A 180 -22.21 -17.41 0.38
N LYS A 181 -21.44 -16.88 1.32
CA LYS A 181 -21.74 -16.97 2.77
C LYS A 181 -23.07 -16.29 3.12
N THR A 182 -23.31 -15.09 2.62
CA THR A 182 -24.55 -14.35 2.87
C THR A 182 -25.76 -15.10 2.34
N LYS A 183 -25.65 -15.72 1.15
CA LYS A 183 -26.68 -16.56 0.56
C LYS A 183 -26.99 -17.78 1.46
N GLN A 184 -25.96 -18.49 1.90
CA GLN A 184 -26.12 -19.65 2.79
C GLN A 184 -26.78 -19.30 4.13
N LYS A 185 -26.48 -18.13 4.67
CA LYS A 185 -27.09 -17.64 5.92
C LYS A 185 -28.47 -17.01 5.74
N LYS A 186 -29.03 -17.06 4.54
CA LYS A 186 -30.37 -16.49 4.21
C LYS A 186 -30.47 -15.01 4.58
N MET A 187 -29.40 -14.26 4.36
CA MET A 187 -29.32 -12.84 4.69
C MET A 187 -29.97 -11.94 3.60
N TRP A 188 -30.64 -12.53 2.64
CA TRP A 188 -31.31 -11.88 1.52
C TRP A 188 -32.76 -11.52 1.86
N ARG A 189 -33.21 -10.35 1.44
CA ARG A 189 -34.63 -10.03 1.55
C ARG A 189 -35.43 -10.72 0.45
N LYS A 190 -36.69 -10.93 0.74
CA LYS A 190 -37.68 -11.25 -0.30
C LYS A 190 -37.88 -10.00 -1.17
N LEU A 191 -37.93 -10.20 -2.47
CA LEU A 191 -38.29 -9.15 -3.41
C LEU A 191 -39.70 -8.65 -3.11
N LYS A 192 -39.89 -7.34 -3.25
CA LYS A 192 -41.25 -6.76 -3.19
C LYS A 192 -42.01 -7.07 -4.47
N ALA A 193 -43.35 -7.01 -4.42
CA ALA A 193 -44.17 -7.20 -5.60
C ALA A 193 -43.75 -6.17 -6.69
N GLY A 194 -43.45 -6.68 -7.89
CA GLY A 194 -42.98 -5.85 -9.03
C GLY A 194 -41.46 -5.70 -9.17
N GLU A 195 -40.67 -6.10 -8.18
CA GLU A 195 -39.22 -6.16 -8.34
C GLU A 195 -38.82 -7.42 -9.13
N LYS A 196 -38.03 -7.27 -10.16
CA LYS A 196 -37.47 -8.42 -10.89
C LYS A 196 -36.47 -9.16 -10.03
N PRO A 197 -36.54 -10.51 -9.95
CA PRO A 197 -35.49 -11.26 -9.28
C PRO A 197 -34.16 -11.01 -9.98
N SER A 198 -33.17 -10.59 -9.21
CA SER A 198 -31.81 -10.54 -9.69
C SER A 198 -31.42 -11.97 -10.05
N LYS A 199 -31.12 -12.23 -11.32
CA LYS A 199 -30.62 -13.53 -11.82
C LYS A 199 -29.16 -13.75 -11.42
N LEU A 200 -28.82 -13.40 -10.21
CA LEU A 200 -27.43 -13.40 -9.78
C LEU A 200 -27.08 -14.79 -9.23
N ASP A 201 -26.44 -15.56 -10.08
CA ASP A 201 -25.67 -16.70 -9.62
C ASP A 201 -24.23 -16.22 -9.35
N PRO A 202 -23.80 -16.25 -8.08
CA PRO A 202 -22.42 -15.85 -7.75
C PRO A 202 -21.36 -16.69 -8.45
N ASP A 203 -21.71 -17.90 -8.87
CA ASP A 203 -20.77 -18.83 -9.50
C ASP A 203 -20.66 -18.62 -11.04
N THR A 204 -21.67 -17.98 -11.67
CA THR A 204 -21.73 -17.81 -13.13
C THR A 204 -21.92 -16.36 -13.59
N GLY A 205 -22.12 -15.42 -12.69
CA GLY A 205 -22.40 -14.02 -13.03
C GLY A 205 -21.19 -13.23 -13.45
N ALA A 206 -21.38 -12.28 -14.38
CA ALA A 206 -20.44 -11.22 -14.60
C ALA A 206 -20.21 -10.40 -13.33
N TRP A 207 -19.05 -9.74 -13.24
CA TRP A 207 -18.65 -9.01 -12.03
C TRP A 207 -19.64 -7.88 -11.66
N GLU A 208 -20.24 -7.22 -12.63
CA GLU A 208 -21.29 -6.21 -12.41
C GLU A 208 -22.48 -6.78 -11.62
N LYS A 209 -22.85 -8.03 -11.89
CA LYS A 209 -23.92 -8.72 -11.18
C LYS A 209 -23.54 -9.05 -9.73
N VAL A 210 -22.25 -9.24 -9.47
CA VAL A 210 -21.74 -9.42 -8.11
C VAL A 210 -21.86 -8.11 -7.32
N LEU A 211 -21.59 -6.97 -7.95
CA LEU A 211 -21.73 -5.66 -7.34
C LEU A 211 -23.19 -5.28 -7.08
N GLU A 212 -24.08 -5.53 -8.04
CA GLU A 212 -25.53 -5.34 -7.86
C GLU A 212 -26.06 -6.18 -6.68
N LEU A 213 -25.52 -7.35 -6.48
CA LEU A 213 -25.84 -8.22 -5.37
C LEU A 213 -25.41 -7.63 -4.01
N PHE A 214 -24.22 -7.05 -3.95
CA PHE A 214 -23.74 -6.36 -2.76
C PHE A 214 -24.60 -5.14 -2.41
N GLU A 215 -25.02 -4.40 -3.40
CA GLU A 215 -25.91 -3.26 -3.24
C GLU A 215 -27.26 -3.68 -2.66
N HIS A 216 -27.84 -4.75 -3.17
CA HIS A 216 -29.07 -5.34 -2.63
C HIS A 216 -28.90 -5.83 -1.20
N PHE A 217 -27.81 -6.48 -0.91
CA PHE A 217 -27.48 -6.95 0.43
C PHE A 217 -27.30 -5.80 1.42
N TYR A 218 -26.63 -4.74 1.00
CA TYR A 218 -26.45 -3.54 1.80
C TYR A 218 -27.77 -2.87 2.17
N VAL A 219 -28.67 -2.73 1.22
CA VAL A 219 -29.99 -2.12 1.45
C VAL A 219 -30.83 -2.91 2.46
N VAL A 220 -30.65 -4.22 2.50
CA VAL A 220 -31.53 -5.12 3.26
C VAL A 220 -31.08 -5.33 4.71
N ASP A 221 -29.82 -5.40 5.00
CA ASP A 221 -29.36 -5.91 6.29
C ASP A 221 -28.22 -5.13 6.96
N LYS A 222 -28.27 -3.79 6.85
CA LYS A 222 -27.35 -2.85 7.55
C LYS A 222 -27.14 -3.20 9.03
N LYS A 223 -28.18 -3.71 9.69
CA LYS A 223 -28.14 -4.02 11.11
C LYS A 223 -27.37 -5.29 11.43
N LYS A 224 -27.26 -6.21 10.47
CA LYS A 224 -26.56 -7.50 10.67
C LYS A 224 -25.09 -7.43 10.30
N VAL A 225 -24.72 -6.56 9.34
CA VAL A 225 -23.34 -6.38 8.90
C VAL A 225 -23.03 -4.86 8.80
N PRO A 226 -22.76 -4.20 9.94
CA PRO A 226 -22.59 -2.75 9.98
C PRO A 226 -21.46 -2.24 9.09
N ASP A 227 -20.42 -3.03 8.90
CA ASP A 227 -19.23 -2.65 8.12
C ASP A 227 -19.41 -2.88 6.61
N LEU A 228 -20.48 -3.53 6.17
CA LEU A 228 -20.85 -3.62 4.77
C LEU A 228 -21.54 -2.32 4.34
N THR A 229 -20.76 -1.32 3.97
CA THR A 229 -21.21 0.03 3.66
C THR A 229 -21.27 0.29 2.16
N ALA A 230 -22.04 1.29 1.73
CA ALA A 230 -22.02 1.76 0.33
C ALA A 230 -20.61 2.15 -0.12
N ASN A 231 -19.80 2.70 0.76
CA ASN A 231 -18.40 3.03 0.48
C ASN A 231 -17.59 1.77 0.12
N LEU A 232 -17.76 0.66 0.85
CA LEU A 232 -17.08 -0.60 0.53
C LEU A 232 -17.46 -1.08 -0.89
N ILE A 233 -18.74 -1.02 -1.24
CA ILE A 233 -19.26 -1.41 -2.55
C ILE A 233 -18.65 -0.54 -3.65
N HIS A 234 -18.65 0.79 -3.49
CA HIS A 234 -18.02 1.71 -4.45
C HIS A 234 -16.51 1.48 -4.60
N ARG A 235 -15.81 1.13 -3.54
CA ARG A 235 -14.39 0.79 -3.60
C ARG A 235 -14.14 -0.51 -4.37
N ILE A 236 -14.99 -1.52 -4.20
CA ILE A 236 -14.94 -2.77 -4.99
C ILE A 236 -15.16 -2.45 -6.48
N GLU A 237 -16.18 -1.66 -6.79
CA GLU A 237 -16.50 -1.23 -8.14
C GLU A 237 -15.35 -0.46 -8.80
N ALA A 238 -14.82 0.55 -8.13
CA ALA A 238 -13.69 1.32 -8.60
C ALA A 238 -12.44 0.46 -8.86
N THR A 239 -12.18 -0.52 -7.97
CA THR A 239 -11.09 -1.47 -8.10
C THR A 239 -11.26 -2.36 -9.34
N THR A 240 -12.47 -2.83 -9.59
CA THR A 240 -12.81 -3.67 -10.75
C THR A 240 -12.71 -2.90 -12.07
N ALA A 241 -13.24 -1.69 -12.12
CA ALA A 241 -13.14 -0.82 -13.30
C ALA A 241 -11.68 -0.57 -13.68
N TYR A 242 -10.84 -0.37 -12.68
CA TYR A 242 -9.41 -0.13 -12.87
C TYR A 242 -8.66 -1.36 -13.41
N ARG A 243 -8.98 -2.57 -12.93
CA ARG A 243 -8.46 -3.83 -13.49
C ARG A 243 -8.71 -3.90 -14.99
N ASN A 244 -9.94 -3.58 -15.41
CA ASN A 244 -10.30 -3.62 -16.83
C ASN A 244 -9.46 -2.64 -17.65
N GLN A 245 -9.22 -1.44 -17.14
CA GLN A 245 -8.34 -0.46 -17.78
C GLN A 245 -6.88 -0.94 -17.85
N SER A 246 -6.37 -1.55 -16.79
CA SER A 246 -4.99 -2.05 -16.74
C SER A 246 -4.73 -3.25 -17.65
N ALA A 247 -5.76 -3.99 -18.03
CA ALA A 247 -5.66 -5.12 -18.95
C ALA A 247 -5.42 -4.72 -20.41
N HIS A 248 -5.68 -3.46 -20.79
CA HIS A 248 -5.45 -2.99 -22.14
C HIS A 248 -4.00 -2.51 -22.33
N LYS A 249 -3.43 -2.79 -23.51
CA LYS A 249 -2.09 -2.27 -23.85
C LYS A 249 -2.11 -0.75 -23.93
N PRO A 250 -1.13 -0.06 -23.32
CA PRO A 250 -0.99 1.39 -23.48
C PRO A 250 -0.67 1.72 -24.93
N ARG A 251 -1.23 2.81 -25.42
CA ARG A 251 -1.10 3.24 -26.84
C ARG A 251 0.24 3.90 -27.14
N ASN A 252 0.87 4.47 -26.12
CA ASN A 252 2.14 5.18 -26.23
C ASN A 252 2.90 5.15 -24.90
N PRO A 253 4.21 5.53 -24.89
CA PRO A 253 5.02 5.54 -23.68
C PRO A 253 4.50 6.45 -22.56
N GLN A 254 3.90 7.59 -22.91
CA GLN A 254 3.34 8.51 -21.94
C GLN A 254 2.15 7.88 -21.20
N GLU A 255 1.21 7.29 -21.92
CA GLU A 255 0.08 6.57 -21.34
C GLU A 255 0.54 5.42 -20.44
N ARG A 256 1.63 4.74 -20.80
CA ARG A 256 2.23 3.69 -19.97
C ARG A 256 2.75 4.25 -18.66
N ASN A 257 3.49 5.34 -18.68
CA ASN A 257 4.04 5.96 -17.48
C ASN A 257 2.94 6.49 -16.55
N ASP A 258 1.90 7.09 -17.12
CA ASP A 258 0.76 7.61 -16.35
C ASP A 258 0.00 6.47 -15.70
N ARG A 259 -0.23 5.38 -16.40
CA ARG A 259 -0.86 4.16 -15.86
C ARG A 259 -0.02 3.55 -14.73
N ASP A 260 1.28 3.40 -14.93
CA ASP A 260 2.16 2.82 -13.91
C ASP A 260 2.17 3.66 -12.63
N ARG A 261 2.14 4.99 -12.78
CA ARG A 261 2.00 5.91 -11.64
C ARG A 261 0.66 5.74 -10.93
N GLU A 262 -0.42 5.70 -11.67
CA GLU A 262 -1.76 5.53 -11.12
C GLU A 262 -1.92 4.18 -10.42
N ILE A 263 -1.41 3.10 -11.00
CA ILE A 263 -1.39 1.76 -10.42
C ILE A 263 -0.69 1.78 -9.06
N ARG A 264 0.48 2.38 -8.97
CA ARG A 264 1.24 2.48 -7.70
C ARG A 264 0.44 3.22 -6.63
N THR A 265 -0.20 4.33 -7.00
CA THR A 265 -1.04 5.12 -6.07
C THR A 265 -2.24 4.31 -5.57
N ARG A 266 -2.85 3.49 -6.41
CA ARG A 266 -4.03 2.70 -6.06
C ARG A 266 -3.73 1.37 -5.37
N PHE A 267 -2.47 0.94 -5.37
CA PHE A 267 -2.07 -0.31 -4.73
C PHE A 267 -2.40 -0.32 -3.24
N GLU A 268 -2.11 0.76 -2.53
CA GLU A 268 -2.46 0.91 -1.11
C GLU A 268 -3.98 0.87 -0.88
N SER A 269 -4.73 1.55 -1.74
CA SER A 269 -6.21 1.55 -1.65
C SER A 269 -6.81 0.17 -1.87
N ALA A 270 -6.24 -0.63 -2.78
CA ALA A 270 -6.66 -2.01 -3.00
C ALA A 270 -6.32 -2.91 -1.81
N ALA A 271 -5.17 -2.69 -1.18
CA ALA A 271 -4.79 -3.38 0.03
C ALA A 271 -5.77 -3.07 1.18
N ASP A 272 -6.13 -1.82 1.38
CA ASP A 272 -7.12 -1.40 2.37
C ASP A 272 -8.48 -2.07 2.15
N LEU A 273 -8.90 -2.14 0.89
CA LEU A 273 -10.13 -2.81 0.52
C LEU A 273 -10.11 -4.30 0.90
N LEU A 274 -8.98 -5.00 0.66
CA LEU A 274 -8.84 -6.40 1.07
C LEU A 274 -8.99 -6.59 2.58
N LEU A 275 -8.43 -5.68 3.37
CA LEU A 275 -8.56 -5.71 4.83
C LEU A 275 -10.00 -5.58 5.27
N ASP A 276 -10.72 -4.63 4.71
CA ASP A 276 -12.13 -4.40 5.03
C ASP A 276 -12.99 -5.60 4.62
N LEU A 277 -12.72 -6.20 3.46
CA LEU A 277 -13.42 -7.42 3.01
C LEU A 277 -13.18 -8.60 3.95
N ILE A 278 -11.97 -8.78 4.46
CA ILE A 278 -11.66 -9.84 5.44
C ILE A 278 -12.43 -9.59 6.73
N LYS A 279 -12.41 -8.36 7.23
CA LYS A 279 -13.13 -7.96 8.43
C LYS A 279 -14.62 -8.25 8.31
N VAL A 280 -15.23 -7.80 7.22
CA VAL A 280 -16.65 -8.05 6.93
C VAL A 280 -16.94 -9.55 6.78
N SER A 281 -16.07 -10.29 6.10
CA SER A 281 -16.21 -11.74 5.96
C SER A 281 -16.12 -12.48 7.30
N GLY A 282 -15.40 -11.95 8.27
CA GLY A 282 -15.32 -12.48 9.63
C GLY A 282 -16.58 -12.23 10.46
N GLN A 283 -17.35 -11.20 10.12
CA GLN A 283 -18.62 -10.85 10.80
C GLN A 283 -19.82 -11.66 10.27
N ILE A 284 -19.71 -12.22 9.10
CA ILE A 284 -20.72 -13.06 8.45
C ILE A 284 -20.38 -14.53 8.65
#